data_71afcba96f0615ddd1eb70e662df2130
#
_entry.id   71afcba96f0615ddd1eb70e662df2130
#
_cell.length_a   1.000
_cell.length_b   1.000
_cell.length_c   1.000
_cell.angle_alpha   90.00
_cell.angle_beta   90.00
_cell.angle_gamma   90.00
#
_symmetry.space_group_name_H-M   'P 1'
#
loop_
_entity.id
_entity.type
_entity.pdbx_description
1 polymer ?
#
loop_
_entity_poly.entity_id
_entity_poly.type
_entity_poly.pdbx_seq_one_letter_code
_entity_poly.pdbx_strand_id
1 'polypeptide(L)'
;MRTWPGRLWRVLADASLRARVMAAAAILVALTSLVTGLLGTALLRSYLYDRADAQLRDFAAVASRVLEQSHLPVRPTGPQQTLPTQFLVEVVSADGQVQTAETPLHDAAAPKLSAAQLADVGNPFTALAADAPADSWRVLVQPLSGGRHAIVAFNLDDLNSTVTRLEIADALAGAIAIAVLAVVGLPLVRASLAPLSRIEATAQAIAHGDLSRRIDHRSGGTEVGRLADALDTVLGQLETAYRARADGEARALRSEDRMRQFVGDASHELRRR
;
A
#
# COMPACT_ATOMS: atom_id res chain seq x y z
N MET A 1 -7.51 -23.26 -11.02
CA MET A 1 -6.86 -21.96 -10.72
C MET A 1 -7.14 -21.00 -11.89
N ARG A 2 -8.16 -20.14 -11.79
CA ARG A 2 -8.61 -19.25 -12.89
C ARG A 2 -7.91 -17.91 -12.75
N THR A 3 -7.17 -17.55 -13.77
CA THR A 3 -6.33 -16.37 -13.98
C THR A 3 -7.11 -15.05 -13.82
N TRP A 4 -6.93 -14.39 -12.70
CA TRP A 4 -7.53 -13.09 -12.36
C TRP A 4 -6.82 -11.83 -12.95
N PRO A 5 -5.62 -11.91 -13.56
CA PRO A 5 -4.96 -10.72 -14.09
C PRO A 5 -5.62 -10.12 -15.35
N GLY A 6 -6.42 -10.89 -16.09
CA GLY A 6 -6.95 -10.42 -17.39
C GLY A 6 -8.12 -9.43 -17.33
N ARG A 7 -8.83 -9.31 -16.21
CA ARG A 7 -9.97 -8.35 -16.08
C ARG A 7 -9.48 -6.97 -15.65
N LEU A 8 -8.56 -6.89 -14.70
CA LEU A 8 -7.97 -5.62 -14.25
C LEU A 8 -7.20 -4.93 -15.39
N TRP A 9 -6.44 -5.69 -16.18
CA TRP A 9 -5.73 -5.15 -17.34
C TRP A 9 -6.66 -4.61 -18.44
N ARG A 10 -7.80 -5.23 -18.68
CA ARG A 10 -8.79 -4.73 -19.64
C ARG A 10 -9.47 -3.45 -19.16
N VAL A 11 -9.86 -3.37 -17.90
CA VAL A 11 -10.44 -2.16 -17.32
C VAL A 11 -9.43 -1.00 -17.33
N LEU A 12 -8.14 -1.29 -17.08
CA LEU A 12 -7.08 -0.30 -17.18
C LEU A 12 -6.74 0.07 -18.64
N ALA A 13 -6.92 -0.86 -19.58
CA ALA A 13 -6.66 -0.59 -21.02
C ALA A 13 -7.67 0.38 -21.62
N ASP A 14 -8.93 0.36 -21.17
CA ASP A 14 -10.00 1.27 -21.63
C ASP A 14 -10.10 2.56 -20.79
N ALA A 15 -9.33 2.64 -19.69
CA ALA A 15 -9.32 3.80 -18.80
C ALA A 15 -8.54 4.97 -19.42
N SER A 16 -8.99 6.19 -19.15
CA SER A 16 -8.25 7.40 -19.54
C SER A 16 -6.83 7.41 -18.97
N LEU A 17 -5.90 8.07 -19.66
CA LEU A 17 -4.50 8.21 -19.22
C LEU A 17 -4.41 8.69 -17.75
N ARG A 18 -5.29 9.62 -17.37
CA ARG A 18 -5.40 10.14 -15.98
C ARG A 18 -5.69 9.04 -14.98
N ALA A 19 -6.66 8.17 -15.31
CA ALA A 19 -7.03 7.06 -14.43
C ALA A 19 -5.90 6.02 -14.32
N ARG A 20 -5.17 5.76 -15.40
CA ARG A 20 -4.00 4.85 -15.39
C ARG A 20 -2.88 5.36 -14.50
N VAL A 21 -2.52 6.63 -14.62
CA VAL A 21 -1.47 7.25 -13.80
C VAL A 21 -1.86 7.23 -12.31
N MET A 22 -3.10 7.60 -11.99
CA MET A 22 -3.59 7.59 -10.61
C MET A 22 -3.67 6.16 -10.04
N ALA A 23 -4.14 5.19 -10.83
CA ALA A 23 -4.18 3.80 -10.41
C ALA A 23 -2.77 3.24 -10.17
N ALA A 24 -1.81 3.54 -11.04
CA ALA A 24 -0.42 3.12 -10.86
C ALA A 24 0.20 3.73 -9.59
N ALA A 25 -0.02 5.03 -9.35
CA ALA A 25 0.44 5.70 -8.13
C ALA A 25 -0.22 5.11 -6.86
N ALA A 26 -1.52 4.86 -6.88
CA ALA A 26 -2.24 4.26 -5.76
C ALA A 26 -1.77 2.83 -5.47
N ILE A 27 -1.55 2.02 -6.51
CA ILE A 27 -1.01 0.66 -6.37
C ILE A 27 0.41 0.71 -5.78
N LEU A 28 1.25 1.64 -6.24
CA LEU A 28 2.61 1.79 -5.72
C LEU A 28 2.60 2.17 -4.24
N VAL A 29 1.76 3.15 -3.84
CA VAL A 29 1.61 3.55 -2.43
C VAL A 29 1.08 2.39 -1.59
N ALA A 30 0.05 1.68 -2.05
CA ALA A 30 -0.52 0.53 -1.36
C ALA A 30 0.50 -0.60 -1.18
N LEU A 31 1.26 -0.92 -2.25
CA LEU A 31 2.29 -1.95 -2.20
C LEU A 31 3.44 -1.57 -1.24
N THR A 32 3.90 -0.32 -1.30
CA THR A 32 4.95 0.16 -0.41
C THR A 32 4.49 0.12 1.05
N SER A 33 3.28 0.60 1.34
CA SER A 33 2.71 0.54 2.70
C SER A 33 2.57 -0.90 3.18
N LEU A 34 2.07 -1.80 2.33
CA LEU A 34 1.93 -3.21 2.67
C LEU A 34 3.28 -3.87 2.99
N VAL A 35 4.28 -3.67 2.12
CA VAL A 35 5.62 -4.24 2.33
C VAL A 35 6.26 -3.68 3.59
N THR A 36 6.18 -2.37 3.82
CA THR A 36 6.74 -1.72 5.02
C THR A 36 6.04 -2.22 6.28
N GLY A 37 4.71 -2.30 6.28
CA GLY A 37 3.94 -2.79 7.42
C GLY A 37 4.24 -4.27 7.73
N LEU A 38 4.22 -5.14 6.74
CA LEU A 38 4.55 -6.57 6.92
C LEU A 38 5.98 -6.77 7.42
N LEU A 39 6.94 -6.06 6.85
CA LEU A 39 8.34 -6.18 7.27
C LEU A 39 8.55 -5.63 8.68
N GLY A 40 7.99 -4.45 8.97
CA GLY A 40 8.04 -3.83 10.29
C GLY A 40 7.43 -4.71 11.37
N THR A 41 6.23 -5.24 11.12
CA THR A 41 5.54 -6.17 12.05
C THR A 41 6.33 -7.46 12.24
N ALA A 42 6.86 -8.05 11.17
CA ALA A 42 7.64 -9.28 11.27
C ALA A 42 8.93 -9.09 12.09
N LEU A 43 9.66 -8.00 11.85
CA LEU A 43 10.88 -7.67 12.60
C LEU A 43 10.59 -7.36 14.07
N LEU A 44 9.55 -6.57 14.34
CA LEU A 44 9.16 -6.26 15.71
C LEU A 44 8.73 -7.52 16.46
N ARG A 45 7.91 -8.37 15.81
CA ARG A 45 7.47 -9.63 16.40
C ARG A 45 8.65 -10.53 16.74
N SER A 46 9.58 -10.73 15.81
CA SER A 46 10.80 -11.51 16.05
C SER A 46 11.59 -10.94 17.24
N TYR A 47 11.85 -9.65 17.26
CA TYR A 47 12.57 -8.99 18.33
C TYR A 47 11.89 -9.14 19.70
N LEU A 48 10.55 -8.98 19.75
CA LEU A 48 9.79 -9.11 21.01
C LEU A 48 9.79 -10.56 21.53
N TYR A 49 9.67 -11.54 20.62
CA TYR A 49 9.75 -12.96 21.01
C TYR A 49 11.15 -13.35 21.49
N ASP A 50 12.21 -12.91 20.82
CA ASP A 50 13.59 -13.17 21.26
C ASP A 50 13.86 -12.56 22.65
N ARG A 51 13.34 -11.35 22.87
CA ARG A 51 13.44 -10.69 24.17
C ARG A 51 12.66 -11.43 25.27
N ALA A 52 11.44 -11.87 24.95
CA ALA A 52 10.63 -12.67 25.88
C ALA A 52 11.34 -14.00 26.24
N ASP A 53 11.94 -14.67 25.23
CA ASP A 53 12.70 -15.91 25.45
C ASP A 53 13.92 -15.70 26.31
N ALA A 54 14.64 -14.58 26.15
CA ALA A 54 15.77 -14.23 26.99
C ALA A 54 15.34 -14.00 28.46
N GLN A 55 14.30 -13.18 28.67
CA GLN A 55 13.75 -12.91 29.99
C GLN A 55 13.22 -14.19 30.66
N LEU A 56 12.57 -15.06 29.89
CA LEU A 56 12.03 -16.32 30.37
C LEU A 56 13.16 -17.27 30.83
N ARG A 57 14.27 -17.35 30.08
CA ARG A 57 15.43 -18.17 30.49
C ARG A 57 16.11 -17.64 31.74
N ASP A 58 16.32 -16.33 31.82
CA ASP A 58 16.95 -15.69 32.98
C ASP A 58 16.11 -15.91 34.25
N PHE A 59 14.81 -15.70 34.12
CA PHE A 59 13.89 -15.89 35.24
C PHE A 59 13.79 -17.37 35.66
N ALA A 60 13.67 -18.28 34.68
CA ALA A 60 13.60 -19.73 34.94
C ALA A 60 14.87 -20.26 35.65
N ALA A 61 16.05 -19.73 35.30
CA ALA A 61 17.30 -20.09 35.96
C ALA A 61 17.35 -19.64 37.43
N VAL A 62 16.71 -18.52 37.77
CA VAL A 62 16.61 -18.07 39.18
C VAL A 62 15.53 -18.89 39.89
N ALA A 63 14.36 -19.04 39.31
CA ALA A 63 13.24 -19.77 39.88
C ALA A 63 13.62 -21.24 40.18
N SER A 64 14.30 -21.94 39.27
CA SER A 64 14.73 -23.33 39.48
C SER A 64 15.68 -23.46 40.65
N ARG A 65 16.66 -22.54 40.82
CA ARG A 65 17.57 -22.55 41.97
C ARG A 65 16.83 -22.36 43.32
N VAL A 66 15.87 -21.43 43.37
CA VAL A 66 15.05 -21.16 44.55
C VAL A 66 14.20 -22.38 44.89
N LEU A 67 13.57 -23.00 43.90
CA LEU A 67 12.73 -24.20 44.06
C LEU A 67 13.53 -25.43 44.46
N GLU A 68 14.80 -25.55 44.05
CA GLU A 68 15.71 -26.64 44.51
C GLU A 68 16.18 -26.46 45.93
N GLN A 69 16.45 -25.21 46.35
CA GLN A 69 16.87 -24.91 47.73
C GLN A 69 15.71 -25.01 48.74
N SER A 70 14.49 -24.82 48.27
CA SER A 70 13.29 -24.93 49.13
C SER A 70 12.86 -26.39 49.21
N HIS A 71 13.40 -27.15 50.15
CA HIS A 71 12.97 -28.51 50.47
C HIS A 71 11.57 -28.58 51.12
N LEU A 72 10.88 -27.47 51.21
CA LEU A 72 9.55 -27.34 51.79
C LEU A 72 8.48 -27.33 50.73
N PRO A 73 7.29 -27.95 50.94
CA PRO A 73 6.14 -27.73 50.07
C PRO A 73 5.87 -26.22 50.04
N VAL A 74 5.84 -25.64 48.82
CA VAL A 74 5.53 -24.23 48.60
C VAL A 74 4.12 -23.99 49.16
N ARG A 75 4.01 -23.57 50.40
CA ARG A 75 2.76 -23.05 50.96
C ARG A 75 2.74 -21.55 50.69
N PRO A 76 1.70 -21.02 50.06
CA PRO A 76 1.51 -19.59 49.94
C PRO A 76 1.07 -19.02 51.32
N THR A 77 1.98 -18.88 52.24
CA THR A 77 1.70 -18.32 53.58
C THR A 77 2.83 -17.38 53.97
N GLY A 78 2.75 -16.16 53.52
CA GLY A 78 3.57 -15.03 53.97
C GLY A 78 3.32 -13.80 53.08
N PRO A 79 3.64 -12.57 53.54
CA PRO A 79 3.56 -11.42 52.72
C PRO A 79 4.46 -11.64 51.49
N GLN A 80 3.82 -11.76 50.35
CA GLN A 80 4.41 -12.04 49.05
C GLN A 80 5.55 -11.06 48.78
N GLN A 81 6.78 -11.56 48.72
CA GLN A 81 7.79 -10.91 47.92
C GLN A 81 7.29 -11.05 46.48
N THR A 82 6.60 -10.01 46.05
CA THR A 82 6.07 -9.89 44.68
C THR A 82 7.23 -9.93 43.72
N LEU A 83 7.51 -11.11 43.18
CA LEU A 83 8.26 -11.24 41.92
C LEU A 83 7.49 -10.50 40.81
N PRO A 84 8.17 -10.03 39.77
CA PRO A 84 7.50 -9.30 38.72
C PRO A 84 6.33 -10.12 38.17
N THR A 85 5.15 -9.56 38.24
CA THR A 85 3.81 -10.15 38.09
C THR A 85 3.45 -10.61 36.68
N GLN A 86 4.44 -10.81 35.80
CA GLN A 86 4.24 -11.22 34.39
C GLN A 86 4.50 -12.71 34.16
N PHE A 87 5.03 -13.42 35.18
CA PHE A 87 5.39 -14.83 35.07
C PHE A 87 4.45 -15.69 35.89
N LEU A 88 4.02 -16.80 35.29
CA LEU A 88 3.40 -17.92 35.98
C LEU A 88 4.48 -18.96 36.25
N VAL A 89 4.56 -19.45 37.51
CA VAL A 89 5.47 -20.54 37.88
C VAL A 89 4.65 -21.67 38.44
N GLU A 90 4.73 -22.84 37.83
CA GLU A 90 4.12 -24.06 38.29
C GLU A 90 5.17 -25.16 38.45
N VAL A 91 5.00 -25.98 39.46
CA VAL A 91 5.84 -27.16 39.67
C VAL A 91 5.00 -28.41 39.46
N VAL A 92 5.42 -29.22 38.50
CA VAL A 92 4.83 -30.54 38.26
C VAL A 92 5.67 -31.58 38.97
N SER A 93 5.06 -32.32 39.87
CA SER A 93 5.69 -33.44 40.60
C SER A 93 5.80 -34.68 39.70
N ALA A 94 6.64 -35.64 40.05
CA ALA A 94 6.83 -36.89 39.34
C ALA A 94 5.55 -37.72 39.17
N ASP A 95 4.57 -37.55 40.08
CA ASP A 95 3.24 -38.15 40.05
C ASP A 95 2.21 -37.36 39.18
N GLY A 96 2.64 -36.29 38.52
CA GLY A 96 1.78 -35.46 37.68
C GLY A 96 0.95 -34.42 38.44
N GLN A 97 1.16 -34.25 39.75
CA GLN A 97 0.47 -33.20 40.49
C GLN A 97 1.07 -31.84 40.17
N VAL A 98 0.21 -30.88 39.83
CA VAL A 98 0.58 -29.49 39.56
C VAL A 98 0.41 -28.66 40.83
N GLN A 99 1.45 -27.96 41.23
CA GLN A 99 1.44 -27.00 42.33
C GLN A 99 1.83 -25.63 41.77
N THR A 100 0.91 -24.69 41.85
CA THR A 100 1.20 -23.30 41.42
C THR A 100 2.02 -22.61 42.51
N ALA A 101 3.21 -22.16 42.15
CA ALA A 101 4.11 -21.43 43.05
C ALA A 101 3.85 -19.92 42.99
N GLU A 102 3.58 -19.39 41.80
CA GLU A 102 3.33 -17.97 41.59
C GLU A 102 2.26 -17.81 40.49
N THR A 103 1.31 -16.90 40.70
CA THR A 103 0.25 -16.56 39.72
C THR A 103 0.42 -15.10 39.30
N PRO A 104 0.35 -14.77 38.03
CA PRO A 104 0.37 -13.38 37.59
C PRO A 104 -0.86 -12.61 38.09
N LEU A 105 -0.72 -11.30 38.28
CA LEU A 105 -1.77 -10.39 38.78
C LEU A 105 -3.01 -10.28 37.88
N HIS A 106 -2.96 -10.77 36.65
CA HIS A 106 -4.10 -10.81 35.73
C HIS A 106 -4.76 -12.20 35.82
N ASP A 107 -6.07 -12.21 35.81
CA ASP A 107 -6.94 -13.41 35.77
C ASP A 107 -6.79 -14.18 34.42
N ALA A 108 -5.58 -14.38 33.95
CA ALA A 108 -5.30 -15.14 32.77
C ALA A 108 -5.28 -16.63 33.07
N ALA A 109 -6.06 -17.42 32.36
CA ALA A 109 -6.09 -18.86 32.50
C ALA A 109 -4.70 -19.47 32.23
N ALA A 110 -4.26 -20.41 33.06
CA ALA A 110 -2.96 -21.08 32.92
C ALA A 110 -2.85 -21.82 31.57
N PRO A 111 -1.63 -21.94 31.01
CA PRO A 111 -1.42 -22.66 29.77
C PRO A 111 -1.73 -24.14 29.90
N LYS A 112 -2.40 -24.72 28.92
CA LYS A 112 -2.66 -26.16 28.90
C LYS A 112 -1.51 -26.86 28.16
N LEU A 113 -0.74 -27.65 28.92
CA LEU A 113 0.42 -28.35 28.38
C LEU A 113 0.10 -29.82 28.13
N SER A 114 0.53 -30.32 27.00
CA SER A 114 0.49 -31.75 26.68
C SER A 114 1.71 -32.48 27.27
N ALA A 115 1.62 -33.80 27.44
CA ALA A 115 2.75 -34.61 27.91
C ALA A 115 4.01 -34.48 27.02
N ALA A 116 3.82 -34.29 25.71
CA ALA A 116 4.94 -34.06 24.79
C ALA A 116 5.63 -32.71 25.02
N GLN A 117 4.88 -31.66 25.34
CA GLN A 117 5.41 -30.34 25.66
C GLN A 117 6.13 -30.31 27.00
N LEU A 118 5.68 -31.10 27.97
CA LEU A 118 6.37 -31.25 29.25
C LEU A 118 7.72 -31.99 29.11
N ALA A 119 7.87 -32.82 28.07
CA ALA A 119 9.12 -33.51 27.75
C ALA A 119 10.13 -32.63 27.00
N ASP A 120 9.69 -31.51 26.42
CA ASP A 120 10.56 -30.57 25.69
C ASP A 120 11.23 -29.60 26.68
N VAL A 121 12.22 -30.11 27.34
CA VAL A 121 12.94 -29.41 28.42
C VAL A 121 13.97 -28.46 27.83
N GLY A 122 14.01 -27.21 28.32
CA GLY A 122 15.04 -26.23 27.99
C GLY A 122 14.74 -25.38 26.72
N ASN A 123 13.73 -25.74 25.93
CA ASN A 123 13.34 -24.98 24.75
C ASN A 123 12.08 -24.16 25.04
N PRO A 124 12.08 -22.83 24.78
CA PRO A 124 10.87 -22.04 24.86
C PRO A 124 9.90 -22.37 23.72
N PHE A 125 8.64 -22.64 24.05
CA PHE A 125 7.57 -22.86 23.07
C PHE A 125 6.32 -22.04 23.39
N THR A 126 5.41 -21.89 22.42
CA THR A 126 4.14 -21.19 22.64
C THR A 126 3.04 -22.19 22.95
N ALA A 127 2.29 -21.94 24.02
CA ALA A 127 1.12 -22.71 24.42
C ALA A 127 -0.11 -21.78 24.48
N LEU A 128 -1.30 -22.35 24.29
CA LEU A 128 -2.57 -21.64 24.46
C LEU A 128 -3.09 -21.79 25.88
N ALA A 129 -3.82 -20.80 26.36
CA ALA A 129 -4.52 -20.88 27.62
C ALA A 129 -5.61 -21.97 27.60
N ALA A 130 -5.93 -22.55 28.75
CA ALA A 130 -6.87 -23.66 28.84
C ALA A 130 -8.30 -23.28 28.46
N ASP A 131 -8.74 -22.09 28.88
CA ASP A 131 -10.12 -21.63 28.74
C ASP A 131 -10.28 -20.40 27.85
N ALA A 132 -9.16 -19.83 27.32
CA ALA A 132 -9.12 -18.67 26.45
C ALA A 132 -8.14 -18.92 25.28
N PRO A 133 -8.60 -19.52 24.19
CA PRO A 133 -7.69 -19.84 23.06
C PRO A 133 -7.11 -18.60 22.34
N ALA A 134 -7.58 -17.40 22.68
CA ALA A 134 -6.99 -16.14 22.21
C ALA A 134 -5.73 -15.77 22.99
N ASP A 135 -5.61 -16.24 24.25
CA ASP A 135 -4.51 -15.93 25.14
C ASP A 135 -3.37 -16.93 24.89
N SER A 136 -2.21 -16.42 24.61
CA SER A 136 -1.03 -17.23 24.33
C SER A 136 0.06 -16.99 25.35
N TRP A 137 0.73 -18.07 25.69
CA TRP A 137 1.80 -18.09 26.66
C TRP A 137 3.11 -18.56 26.04
N ARG A 138 4.20 -17.92 26.39
CA ARG A 138 5.54 -18.43 26.12
C ARG A 138 5.99 -19.23 27.32
N VAL A 139 6.28 -20.49 27.09
CA VAL A 139 6.51 -21.47 28.19
C VAL A 139 7.90 -22.05 28.06
N LEU A 140 8.57 -22.22 29.21
CA LEU A 140 9.83 -22.92 29.34
C LEU A 140 9.71 -23.95 30.44
N VAL A 141 10.04 -25.19 30.16
CA VAL A 141 10.09 -26.28 31.11
C VAL A 141 11.54 -26.49 31.57
N GLN A 142 11.77 -26.48 32.86
CA GLN A 142 13.09 -26.72 33.49
C GLN A 142 13.02 -27.99 34.36
N PRO A 143 14.00 -28.92 34.28
CA PRO A 143 14.05 -30.08 35.14
C PRO A 143 14.48 -29.67 36.55
N LEU A 144 13.84 -30.25 37.56
CA LEU A 144 14.19 -30.13 38.97
C LEU A 144 14.62 -31.50 39.52
N SER A 145 15.31 -31.48 40.66
CA SER A 145 15.68 -32.72 41.37
C SER A 145 14.45 -33.52 41.77
N GLY A 146 14.59 -34.86 41.79
CA GLY A 146 13.52 -35.79 42.14
C GLY A 146 12.45 -36.02 41.07
N GLY A 147 12.76 -35.81 39.76
CA GLY A 147 11.82 -36.06 38.67
C GLY A 147 10.72 -34.99 38.54
N ARG A 148 10.89 -33.85 39.20
CA ARG A 148 9.98 -32.71 39.13
C ARG A 148 10.36 -31.81 37.93
N HIS A 149 9.39 -31.03 37.48
CA HIS A 149 9.61 -30.01 36.43
C HIS A 149 9.07 -28.67 36.92
N ALA A 150 9.84 -27.62 36.73
CA ALA A 150 9.35 -26.24 36.85
C ALA A 150 8.87 -25.77 35.49
N ILE A 151 7.64 -25.28 35.41
CA ILE A 151 7.04 -24.63 34.27
C ILE A 151 7.07 -23.15 34.55
N VAL A 152 7.79 -22.41 33.74
CA VAL A 152 7.79 -20.95 33.78
C VAL A 152 7.10 -20.44 32.51
N ALA A 153 6.05 -19.66 32.68
CA ALA A 153 5.29 -19.15 31.57
C ALA A 153 5.18 -17.61 31.61
N PHE A 154 5.27 -16.99 30.49
CA PHE A 154 5.15 -15.56 30.26
C PHE A 154 3.95 -15.27 29.35
N ASN A 155 3.05 -14.37 29.77
CA ASN A 155 1.88 -14.02 29.01
C ASN A 155 2.26 -13.15 27.80
N LEU A 156 1.78 -13.53 26.61
CA LEU A 156 2.05 -12.83 25.35
C LEU A 156 0.97 -11.81 24.96
N ASP A 157 -0.08 -11.64 25.78
CA ASP A 157 -1.23 -10.81 25.40
C ASP A 157 -0.85 -9.34 25.20
N ASP A 158 0.00 -8.79 26.06
CA ASP A 158 0.52 -7.43 25.92
C ASP A 158 1.37 -7.27 24.65
N LEU A 159 2.16 -8.28 24.30
CA LEU A 159 2.95 -8.30 23.09
C LEU A 159 2.04 -8.35 21.84
N ASN A 160 1.07 -9.27 21.85
CA ASN A 160 0.13 -9.43 20.74
C ASN A 160 -0.75 -8.17 20.56
N SER A 161 -1.20 -7.57 21.66
CA SER A 161 -1.96 -6.33 21.62
C SER A 161 -1.15 -5.16 21.03
N THR A 162 0.14 -5.08 21.38
CA THR A 162 1.05 -4.06 20.84
C THR A 162 1.26 -4.25 19.34
N VAL A 163 1.48 -5.49 18.88
CA VAL A 163 1.61 -5.81 17.46
C VAL A 163 0.32 -5.47 16.70
N THR A 164 -0.84 -5.86 17.24
CA THR A 164 -2.14 -5.56 16.62
C THR A 164 -2.39 -4.05 16.51
N ARG A 165 -2.05 -3.27 17.54
CA ARG A 165 -2.15 -1.80 17.48
C ARG A 165 -1.26 -1.21 16.40
N LEU A 166 -0.05 -1.74 16.23
CA LEU A 166 0.84 -1.32 15.16
C LEU A 166 0.25 -1.65 13.77
N GLU A 167 -0.27 -2.87 13.58
CA GLU A 167 -0.93 -3.27 12.33
C GLU A 167 -2.10 -2.34 11.96
N ILE A 168 -2.93 -1.98 12.95
CA ILE A 168 -4.02 -1.02 12.76
C ILE A 168 -3.49 0.37 12.41
N ALA A 169 -2.44 0.83 13.09
CA ALA A 169 -1.83 2.13 12.81
C ALA A 169 -1.25 2.20 11.40
N ASP A 170 -0.55 1.14 10.96
CA ASP A 170 0.00 1.02 9.60
C ASP A 170 -1.11 0.98 8.53
N ALA A 171 -2.18 0.23 8.79
CA ALA A 171 -3.34 0.19 7.89
C ALA A 171 -4.02 1.56 7.77
N LEU A 172 -4.19 2.29 8.88
CA LEU A 172 -4.72 3.64 8.89
C LEU A 172 -3.81 4.63 8.15
N ALA A 173 -2.50 4.56 8.38
CA ALA A 173 -1.52 5.41 7.69
C ALA A 173 -1.56 5.16 6.17
N GLY A 174 -1.62 3.91 5.74
CA GLY A 174 -1.78 3.53 4.33
C GLY A 174 -3.09 4.05 3.71
N ALA A 175 -4.20 3.92 4.44
CA ALA A 175 -5.50 4.45 4.00
C ALA A 175 -5.50 5.98 3.87
N ILE A 176 -4.90 6.68 4.82
CA ILE A 176 -4.73 8.14 4.78
C ILE A 176 -3.87 8.54 3.59
N ALA A 177 -2.74 7.86 3.34
CA ALA A 177 -1.87 8.15 2.21
C ALA A 177 -2.61 8.00 0.87
N ILE A 178 -3.42 6.97 0.70
CA ILE A 178 -4.26 6.76 -0.50
C ILE A 178 -5.34 7.86 -0.60
N ALA A 179 -5.97 8.24 0.50
CA ALA A 179 -6.96 9.33 0.50
C ALA A 179 -6.33 10.67 0.11
N VAL A 180 -5.17 11.01 0.65
CA VAL A 180 -4.40 12.22 0.27
C VAL A 180 -4.03 12.18 -1.21
N LEU A 181 -3.53 11.03 -1.69
CA LEU A 181 -3.23 10.84 -3.12
C LEU A 181 -4.48 11.08 -3.99
N ALA A 182 -5.64 10.60 -3.56
CA ALA A 182 -6.88 10.82 -4.30
C ALA A 182 -7.31 12.29 -4.28
N VAL A 183 -7.31 12.94 -3.12
CA VAL A 183 -7.78 14.32 -2.94
C VAL A 183 -6.85 15.33 -3.62
N VAL A 184 -5.55 15.15 -3.51
CA VAL A 184 -4.55 16.08 -4.07
C VAL A 184 -4.12 15.66 -5.48
N GLY A 185 -3.87 14.38 -5.69
CA GLY A 185 -3.35 13.85 -6.95
C GLY A 185 -4.35 13.93 -8.10
N LEU A 186 -5.64 13.62 -7.86
CA LEU A 186 -6.66 13.68 -8.91
C LEU A 186 -6.81 15.08 -9.53
N PRO A 187 -7.00 16.17 -8.78
CA PRO A 187 -7.08 17.50 -9.37
C PRO A 187 -5.77 17.92 -10.03
N LEU A 188 -4.62 17.56 -9.44
CA LEU A 188 -3.31 17.89 -10.01
C LEU A 188 -3.11 17.23 -11.38
N VAL A 189 -3.39 15.92 -11.49
CA VAL A 189 -3.31 15.18 -12.77
C VAL A 189 -4.34 15.71 -13.77
N ARG A 190 -5.55 16.06 -13.31
CA ARG A 190 -6.56 16.68 -14.18
C ARG A 190 -6.09 18.03 -14.73
N ALA A 191 -5.55 18.88 -13.88
CA ALA A 191 -5.03 20.19 -14.27
C ALA A 191 -3.85 20.07 -15.26
N SER A 192 -2.90 19.17 -14.98
CA SER A 192 -1.72 18.95 -15.82
C SER A 192 -2.05 18.37 -17.19
N LEU A 193 -3.10 17.56 -17.32
CA LEU A 193 -3.52 16.93 -18.57
C LEU A 193 -4.72 17.64 -19.24
N ALA A 194 -5.25 18.73 -18.66
CA ALA A 194 -6.33 19.52 -19.27
C ALA A 194 -5.94 20.16 -20.62
N PRO A 195 -4.70 20.66 -20.81
CA PRO A 195 -4.31 21.22 -22.10
C PRO A 195 -4.37 20.22 -23.26
N LEU A 196 -4.05 18.93 -23.02
CA LEU A 196 -4.12 17.89 -24.07
C LEU A 196 -5.53 17.70 -24.62
N SER A 197 -6.55 17.74 -23.76
CA SER A 197 -7.94 17.63 -24.25
C SER A 197 -8.40 18.87 -25.04
N ARG A 198 -7.82 20.04 -24.79
CA ARG A 198 -8.07 21.24 -25.58
C ARG A 198 -7.41 21.14 -26.96
N ILE A 199 -6.17 20.65 -27.01
CA ILE A 199 -5.47 20.38 -28.28
C ILE A 199 -6.28 19.41 -29.15
N GLU A 200 -6.76 18.31 -28.54
CA GLU A 200 -7.60 17.33 -29.24
C GLU A 200 -8.89 17.96 -29.80
N ALA A 201 -9.61 18.74 -28.98
CA ALA A 201 -10.83 19.43 -29.42
C ALA A 201 -10.56 20.45 -30.54
N THR A 202 -9.44 21.19 -30.50
CA THR A 202 -9.05 22.11 -31.56
C THR A 202 -8.67 21.37 -32.84
N ALA A 203 -7.94 20.27 -32.73
CA ALA A 203 -7.59 19.43 -33.87
C ALA A 203 -8.83 18.84 -34.56
N GLN A 204 -9.84 18.41 -33.80
CA GLN A 204 -11.11 17.94 -34.32
C GLN A 204 -11.88 19.06 -35.04
N ALA A 205 -11.96 20.28 -34.49
CA ALA A 205 -12.61 21.42 -35.12
C ALA A 205 -11.95 21.77 -36.46
N ILE A 206 -10.62 21.75 -36.52
CA ILE A 206 -9.85 21.98 -37.75
C ILE A 206 -10.14 20.90 -38.79
N ALA A 207 -10.20 19.62 -38.38
CA ALA A 207 -10.55 18.51 -39.28
C ALA A 207 -11.95 18.67 -39.89
N HIS A 208 -12.87 19.37 -39.20
CA HIS A 208 -14.20 19.73 -39.73
C HIS A 208 -14.24 21.06 -40.50
N GLY A 209 -13.07 21.67 -40.79
CA GLY A 209 -12.95 22.84 -41.63
C GLY A 209 -12.88 24.19 -40.91
N ASP A 210 -12.93 24.22 -39.59
CA ASP A 210 -12.77 25.48 -38.83
C ASP A 210 -11.28 25.78 -38.57
N LEU A 211 -10.64 26.36 -39.59
CA LEU A 211 -9.22 26.76 -39.54
C LEU A 211 -8.95 28.02 -38.72
N SER A 212 -10.01 28.71 -38.25
CA SER A 212 -9.87 29.96 -37.47
C SER A 212 -9.54 29.70 -36.00
N ARG A 213 -9.75 28.50 -35.52
CA ARG A 213 -9.45 28.13 -34.11
C ARG A 213 -7.98 28.12 -33.83
N ARG A 214 -7.63 28.65 -32.65
CA ARG A 214 -6.27 28.64 -32.08
C ARG A 214 -6.24 27.87 -30.78
N ILE A 215 -5.09 27.32 -30.46
CA ILE A 215 -4.87 26.62 -29.21
C ILE A 215 -4.60 27.70 -28.16
N ASP A 216 -5.63 28.01 -27.33
CA ASP A 216 -5.45 28.90 -26.18
C ASP A 216 -4.65 28.16 -25.10
N HIS A 217 -3.36 28.48 -25.00
CA HIS A 217 -2.47 27.88 -24.01
C HIS A 217 -1.90 28.97 -23.11
N ARG A 218 -2.26 28.89 -21.84
CA ARG A 218 -1.70 29.75 -20.77
C ARG A 218 -0.56 29.08 -20.01
N SER A 219 -0.09 27.91 -20.46
CA SER A 219 0.89 27.07 -19.74
C SER A 219 2.29 27.20 -20.37
N GLY A 220 2.82 28.42 -20.48
CA GLY A 220 4.20 28.61 -20.91
C GLY A 220 5.19 27.87 -19.98
N GLY A 221 6.07 27.05 -20.55
CA GLY A 221 7.16 26.39 -19.85
C GLY A 221 7.00 24.88 -19.59
N THR A 222 5.83 24.30 -19.78
CA THR A 222 5.62 22.84 -19.69
C THR A 222 5.86 22.16 -21.05
N GLU A 223 6.12 20.83 -21.03
CA GLU A 223 6.25 20.01 -22.25
C GLU A 223 5.00 20.10 -23.12
N VAL A 224 3.82 20.12 -22.48
CA VAL A 224 2.53 20.22 -23.15
C VAL A 224 2.33 21.62 -23.74
N GLY A 225 2.81 22.67 -23.05
CA GLY A 225 2.83 24.03 -23.56
C GLY A 225 3.68 24.17 -24.82
N ARG A 226 4.90 23.63 -24.82
CA ARG A 226 5.79 23.63 -25.99
C ARG A 226 5.19 22.89 -27.19
N LEU A 227 4.47 21.77 -26.94
CA LEU A 227 3.76 21.05 -27.98
C LEU A 227 2.62 21.90 -28.57
N ALA A 228 1.87 22.60 -27.72
CA ALA A 228 0.80 23.52 -28.17
C ALA A 228 1.35 24.66 -29.05
N ASP A 229 2.48 25.29 -28.67
CA ASP A 229 3.16 26.33 -29.43
C ASP A 229 3.59 25.84 -30.81
N ALA A 230 4.23 24.66 -30.88
CA ALA A 230 4.66 24.07 -32.13
C ALA A 230 3.47 23.77 -33.05
N LEU A 231 2.38 23.24 -32.49
CA LEU A 231 1.18 22.92 -33.26
C LEU A 231 0.50 24.20 -33.74
N ASP A 232 0.41 25.26 -32.96
CA ASP A 232 -0.18 26.54 -33.37
C ASP A 232 0.63 27.19 -34.49
N THR A 233 1.96 27.05 -34.47
CA THR A 233 2.83 27.48 -35.57
C THR A 233 2.51 26.74 -36.87
N VAL A 234 2.37 25.41 -36.84
CA VAL A 234 2.01 24.60 -38.04
C VAL A 234 0.63 24.98 -38.55
N LEU A 235 -0.34 25.20 -37.67
CA LEU A 235 -1.68 25.63 -38.05
C LEU A 235 -1.69 26.98 -38.72
N GLY A 236 -0.89 27.95 -38.26
CA GLY A 236 -0.73 29.25 -38.90
C GLY A 236 -0.16 29.16 -40.33
N GLN A 237 0.84 28.26 -40.49
CA GLN A 237 1.38 27.99 -41.85
C GLN A 237 0.35 27.35 -42.79
N LEU A 238 -0.43 26.40 -42.28
CA LEU A 238 -1.47 25.72 -43.03
C LEU A 238 -2.57 26.71 -43.48
N GLU A 239 -3.05 27.56 -42.58
CA GLU A 239 -4.04 28.60 -42.88
C GLU A 239 -3.54 29.55 -43.97
N THR A 240 -2.28 29.99 -43.89
CA THR A 240 -1.66 30.86 -44.89
C THR A 240 -1.59 30.18 -46.27
N ALA A 241 -1.24 28.90 -46.31
CA ALA A 241 -1.18 28.12 -47.53
C ALA A 241 -2.57 27.94 -48.17
N TYR A 242 -3.61 27.68 -47.37
CA TYR A 242 -4.98 27.58 -47.86
C TYR A 242 -5.51 28.89 -48.42
N ARG A 243 -5.24 30.02 -47.75
CA ARG A 243 -5.61 31.36 -48.27
C ARG A 243 -4.90 31.69 -49.59
N ALA A 244 -3.60 31.42 -49.66
CA ALA A 244 -2.83 31.64 -50.88
C ALA A 244 -3.38 30.80 -52.08
N ARG A 245 -3.81 29.56 -51.79
CA ARG A 245 -4.44 28.68 -52.79
C ARG A 245 -5.80 29.24 -53.26
N ALA A 246 -6.67 29.62 -52.34
CA ALA A 246 -7.98 30.20 -52.64
C ALA A 246 -7.85 31.50 -53.47
N ASP A 247 -6.90 32.38 -53.11
CA ASP A 247 -6.59 33.59 -53.85
C ASP A 247 -6.02 33.27 -55.25
N GLY A 248 -5.25 32.20 -55.40
CA GLY A 248 -4.74 31.70 -56.66
C GLY A 248 -5.88 31.21 -57.57
N GLU A 249 -6.79 30.41 -57.06
CA GLU A 249 -7.97 29.92 -57.79
C GLU A 249 -8.89 31.09 -58.23
N ALA A 250 -9.15 32.05 -57.34
CA ALA A 250 -9.94 33.23 -57.65
C ALA A 250 -9.28 34.11 -58.71
N ARG A 251 -7.95 34.20 -58.77
CA ARG A 251 -7.20 34.91 -59.82
C ARG A 251 -7.27 34.16 -61.14
N ALA A 252 -7.16 32.83 -61.16
CA ALA A 252 -7.27 32.01 -62.30
C ALA A 252 -8.65 32.15 -63.03
N LEU A 253 -9.72 32.03 -62.20
CA LEU A 253 -11.09 32.24 -62.71
C LEU A 253 -11.32 33.61 -63.33
N ARG A 254 -10.86 34.67 -62.66
CA ARG A 254 -10.95 36.05 -63.22
C ARG A 254 -10.11 36.22 -64.46
N SER A 255 -9.03 35.50 -64.62
CA SER A 255 -8.22 35.52 -65.84
C SER A 255 -8.92 34.80 -66.99
N GLU A 256 -9.57 33.67 -66.70
CA GLU A 256 -10.38 32.93 -67.71
C GLU A 256 -11.57 33.74 -68.18
N ASP A 257 -12.29 34.39 -67.28
CA ASP A 257 -13.41 35.25 -67.67
C ASP A 257 -12.97 36.41 -68.53
N ARG A 258 -11.85 37.07 -68.28
CA ARG A 258 -11.27 38.13 -69.11
C ARG A 258 -10.86 37.60 -70.47
N MET A 259 -10.29 36.38 -70.55
CA MET A 259 -9.94 35.77 -71.80
C MET A 259 -11.19 35.45 -72.66
N ARG A 260 -12.26 34.95 -72.02
CA ARG A 260 -13.55 34.70 -72.72
C ARG A 260 -14.18 35.97 -73.22
N GLN A 261 -14.15 37.05 -72.44
CA GLN A 261 -14.62 38.37 -72.94
C GLN A 261 -13.79 38.87 -74.09
N PHE A 262 -12.46 38.79 -74.00
CA PHE A 262 -11.57 39.21 -75.10
C PHE A 262 -11.82 38.45 -76.43
N VAL A 263 -11.97 37.12 -76.36
CA VAL A 263 -12.31 36.27 -77.49
C VAL A 263 -13.69 36.60 -78.03
N GLY A 264 -14.66 36.88 -77.16
CA GLY A 264 -16.01 37.33 -77.60
C GLY A 264 -15.99 38.64 -78.32
N ASP A 265 -15.31 39.64 -77.80
CA ASP A 265 -15.19 40.99 -78.39
C ASP A 265 -14.41 40.90 -79.71
N ALA A 266 -13.32 40.15 -79.81
CA ALA A 266 -12.57 39.92 -81.04
C ALA A 266 -13.44 39.22 -82.10
N SER A 267 -14.25 38.25 -81.75
CA SER A 267 -15.16 37.54 -82.62
C SER A 267 -16.28 38.47 -83.19
N HIS A 268 -16.77 39.39 -82.36
CA HIS A 268 -17.76 40.39 -82.78
C HIS A 268 -17.17 41.42 -83.76
N GLU A 269 -15.92 41.87 -83.51
CA GLU A 269 -15.25 42.85 -84.37
C GLU A 269 -14.91 42.23 -85.76
N LEU A 270 -14.45 40.95 -85.77
CA LEU A 270 -14.20 40.22 -86.99
C LEU A 270 -15.47 39.93 -87.83
N ARG A 271 -16.63 39.88 -87.19
CA ARG A 271 -17.91 39.67 -87.89
C ARG A 271 -18.52 40.99 -88.50
N ARG A 272 -18.01 42.15 -88.05
CA ARG A 272 -18.42 43.46 -88.49
C ARG A 272 -17.62 43.99 -89.69
N ARG A 273 -16.53 43.34 -90.02
CA ARG A 273 -15.76 43.61 -91.29
C ARG A 273 -16.16 42.58 -92.36
#